data_06ad53cc715d53bded6bf339d6173061
#
_entry.id   06ad53cc715d53bded6bf339d6173061
#
_cell.length_a   1.000
_cell.length_b   1.000
_cell.length_c   1.000
_cell.angle_alpha   90.00
_cell.angle_beta   90.00
_cell.angle_gamma   90.00
#
_symmetry.space_group_name_H-M   'P 1'
#
loop_
_entity.id
_entity.type
_entity.pdbx_description
1 polymer ?
#
loop_
_entity_poly.entity_id
_entity_poly.type
_entity_poly.pdbx_seq_one_letter_code
_entity_poly.pdbx_strand_id
1 'polypeptide(L)'
;WLAERRQRRPLGHKLARQPALWALVRDHLAMGRSPEQIAGRLTLDHARTVISHESIYRYIYHRVAQQDWLHRLLPRAKSRRGRLGRRGGSPAKLIKHRRPLTERPAAALDRRQGGHWEADLMLFRKSTDVLLIVHERSSRLTRIIRQPDRAAPTTRDNLARLFARLPATMRRTLTIDNGTENARHYELRIETFFCDVHSPWQKGGIE
;
A
#
# COMPACT_ATOMS: atom_id res chain seq x y z
N TRP A 1 -36.36 7.41 -21.68
CA TRP A 1 -36.03 6.24 -20.83
C TRP A 1 -34.97 6.60 -19.79
N LEU A 2 -33.90 7.28 -20.14
CA LEU A 2 -32.86 7.74 -19.20
C LEU A 2 -33.36 8.87 -18.26
N ALA A 3 -34.24 9.75 -18.73
CA ALA A 3 -34.85 10.81 -17.93
C ALA A 3 -35.83 10.25 -16.88
N GLU A 4 -36.65 9.26 -17.24
CA GLU A 4 -37.56 8.58 -16.31
C GLU A 4 -36.82 7.81 -15.22
N ARG A 5 -35.67 7.20 -15.53
CA ARG A 5 -34.81 6.55 -14.52
C ARG A 5 -34.20 7.53 -13.53
N ARG A 6 -33.94 8.80 -13.94
CA ARG A 6 -33.47 9.85 -13.02
C ARG A 6 -34.56 10.32 -12.05
N GLN A 7 -35.81 10.36 -12.46
CA GLN A 7 -36.95 10.76 -11.62
C GLN A 7 -37.29 9.71 -10.54
N ARG A 8 -36.98 8.43 -10.77
CA ARG A 8 -37.24 7.33 -9.83
C ARG A 8 -36.15 7.11 -8.76
N ARG A 9 -35.08 7.90 -8.72
CA ARG A 9 -34.08 7.81 -7.65
C ARG A 9 -34.63 8.47 -6.39
N PRO A 10 -34.84 7.70 -5.30
CA PRO A 10 -35.29 8.29 -4.03
C PRO A 10 -34.33 9.39 -3.60
N LEU A 11 -34.84 10.58 -3.34
CA LEU A 11 -34.09 11.69 -2.76
C LEU A 11 -33.57 11.27 -1.36
N GLY A 12 -32.27 11.33 -1.16
CA GLY A 12 -31.64 11.03 0.13
C GLY A 12 -30.81 9.73 0.20
N HIS A 13 -29.99 9.66 1.23
CA HIS A 13 -29.14 8.51 1.48
C HIS A 13 -29.94 7.32 2.03
N LYS A 14 -29.63 6.09 1.61
CA LYS A 14 -30.27 4.88 2.10
C LYS A 14 -30.23 4.79 3.64
N LEU A 15 -29.10 5.14 4.26
CA LEU A 15 -28.93 5.12 5.71
C LEU A 15 -29.80 6.15 6.44
N ALA A 16 -30.06 7.32 5.84
CA ALA A 16 -30.96 8.31 6.41
C ALA A 16 -32.42 7.82 6.42
N ARG A 17 -32.81 7.00 5.44
CA ARG A 17 -34.18 6.47 5.31
C ARG A 17 -34.43 5.17 6.08
N GLN A 18 -33.38 4.51 6.53
CA GLN A 18 -33.43 3.24 7.22
C GLN A 18 -32.66 3.32 8.56
N PRO A 19 -33.29 3.89 9.63
CA PRO A 19 -32.60 4.08 10.91
C PRO A 19 -32.04 2.79 11.53
N ALA A 20 -32.76 1.68 11.40
CA ALA A 20 -32.32 0.37 11.89
C ALA A 20 -31.03 -0.09 11.17
N LEU A 21 -30.95 0.10 9.84
CA LEU A 21 -29.72 -0.20 9.08
C LEU A 21 -28.60 0.75 9.47
N TRP A 22 -28.90 2.02 9.74
CA TRP A 22 -27.89 2.96 10.22
C TRP A 22 -27.36 2.57 11.59
N ALA A 23 -28.21 2.21 12.54
CA ALA A 23 -27.77 1.74 13.86
C ALA A 23 -26.80 0.55 13.73
N LEU A 24 -27.15 -0.44 12.93
CA LEU A 24 -26.29 -1.60 12.67
C LEU A 24 -24.94 -1.22 12.06
N VAL A 25 -24.94 -0.34 11.04
CA VAL A 25 -23.70 0.15 10.40
C VAL A 25 -22.84 0.94 11.39
N ARG A 26 -23.45 1.79 12.21
CA ARG A 26 -22.77 2.59 13.23
C ARG A 26 -22.09 1.69 14.28
N ASP A 27 -22.79 0.66 14.76
CA ASP A 27 -22.25 -0.26 15.75
C ASP A 27 -21.04 -1.03 15.20
N HIS A 28 -21.10 -1.46 13.95
CA HIS A 28 -19.95 -2.05 13.28
C HIS A 28 -18.77 -1.07 13.08
N LEU A 29 -19.06 0.20 12.77
CA LEU A 29 -18.02 1.24 12.69
C LEU A 29 -17.38 1.48 14.06
N ALA A 30 -18.17 1.50 15.13
CA ALA A 30 -17.68 1.64 16.52
C ALA A 30 -16.76 0.48 16.94
N MET A 31 -16.99 -0.72 16.39
CA MET A 31 -16.09 -1.87 16.54
C MET A 31 -14.79 -1.74 15.69
N GLY A 32 -14.58 -0.62 14.99
CA GLY A 32 -13.40 -0.38 14.15
C GLY A 32 -13.44 -1.04 12.76
N ARG A 33 -14.57 -1.59 12.33
CA ARG A 33 -14.71 -2.21 11.02
C ARG A 33 -14.73 -1.14 9.90
N SER A 34 -14.08 -1.44 8.78
CA SER A 34 -14.14 -0.56 7.61
C SER A 34 -15.48 -0.69 6.87
N PRO A 35 -15.91 0.33 6.11
CA PRO A 35 -17.12 0.24 5.28
C PRO A 35 -17.13 -0.95 4.33
N GLU A 36 -15.97 -1.38 3.81
CA GLU A 36 -15.82 -2.56 2.97
C GLU A 36 -16.15 -3.83 3.75
N GLN A 37 -15.61 -3.98 4.96
CA GLN A 37 -15.87 -5.11 5.84
C GLN A 37 -17.32 -5.17 6.25
N ILE A 38 -17.95 -4.02 6.55
CA ILE A 38 -19.37 -3.93 6.90
C ILE A 38 -20.25 -4.37 5.73
N ALA A 39 -20.01 -3.83 4.55
CA ALA A 39 -20.78 -4.17 3.36
C ALA A 39 -20.65 -5.66 3.01
N GLY A 40 -19.42 -6.22 3.10
CA GLY A 40 -19.16 -7.63 2.88
C GLY A 40 -19.88 -8.52 3.91
N ARG A 41 -19.79 -8.18 5.19
CA ARG A 41 -20.45 -8.94 6.27
C ARG A 41 -21.96 -8.96 6.12
N LEU A 42 -22.59 -7.79 5.90
CA LEU A 42 -24.03 -7.70 5.69
C LEU A 42 -24.50 -8.47 4.44
N THR A 43 -23.65 -8.54 3.41
CA THR A 43 -23.96 -9.35 2.22
C THR A 43 -23.96 -10.85 2.54
N LEU A 44 -23.00 -11.31 3.36
CA LEU A 44 -22.92 -12.71 3.78
C LEU A 44 -24.10 -13.08 4.68
N ASP A 45 -24.40 -12.24 5.70
CA ASP A 45 -25.45 -12.51 6.69
C ASP A 45 -26.85 -12.54 6.06
N HIS A 46 -27.09 -11.80 4.98
CA HIS A 46 -28.39 -11.70 4.31
C HIS A 46 -28.46 -12.39 2.94
N ALA A 47 -27.38 -13.05 2.49
CA ALA A 47 -27.26 -13.67 1.16
C ALA A 47 -27.58 -12.73 -0.03
N ARG A 48 -27.52 -11.41 0.20
CA ARG A 48 -27.77 -10.36 -0.82
C ARG A 48 -27.06 -9.07 -0.44
N THR A 49 -26.78 -8.23 -1.42
CA THR A 49 -26.21 -6.90 -1.18
C THR A 49 -27.21 -6.01 -0.45
N VAL A 50 -26.98 -5.79 0.85
CA VAL A 50 -27.81 -4.89 1.68
C VAL A 50 -27.44 -3.44 1.43
N ILE A 51 -26.14 -3.12 1.46
CA ILE A 51 -25.60 -1.77 1.23
C ILE A 51 -24.19 -1.88 0.65
N SER A 52 -23.83 -0.95 -0.24
CA SER A 52 -22.44 -0.86 -0.73
C SER A 52 -21.56 -0.02 0.21
N HIS A 53 -20.26 -0.34 0.28
CA HIS A 53 -19.28 0.46 1.02
C HIS A 53 -19.26 1.92 0.58
N GLU A 54 -19.46 2.18 -0.73
CA GLU A 54 -19.56 3.51 -1.29
C GLU A 54 -20.75 4.30 -0.70
N SER A 55 -21.90 3.66 -0.49
CA SER A 55 -23.08 4.30 0.13
C SER A 55 -22.81 4.67 1.59
N ILE A 56 -22.05 3.83 2.32
CA ILE A 56 -21.62 4.12 3.70
C ILE A 56 -20.69 5.32 3.72
N TYR A 57 -19.65 5.34 2.86
CA TYR A 57 -18.75 6.48 2.75
C TYR A 57 -19.48 7.77 2.38
N ARG A 58 -20.37 7.74 1.38
CA ARG A 58 -21.14 8.91 0.97
C ARG A 58 -22.00 9.46 2.09
N TYR A 59 -22.58 8.62 2.93
CA TYR A 59 -23.34 9.03 4.10
C TYR A 59 -22.45 9.70 5.13
N ILE A 60 -21.35 9.07 5.53
CA ILE A 60 -20.42 9.58 6.55
C ILE A 60 -19.82 10.94 6.14
N TYR A 61 -19.54 11.15 4.86
CA TYR A 61 -18.96 12.41 4.35
C TYR A 61 -19.99 13.41 3.86
N HIS A 62 -21.28 13.15 4.03
CA HIS A 62 -22.33 14.13 3.71
C HIS A 62 -22.32 15.30 4.71
N ARG A 63 -22.65 16.53 4.24
CA ARG A 63 -22.56 17.75 5.05
C ARG A 63 -23.26 17.66 6.41
N VAL A 64 -24.46 17.07 6.46
CA VAL A 64 -25.22 16.89 7.70
C VAL A 64 -24.52 15.94 8.67
N ALA A 65 -24.01 14.80 8.17
CA ALA A 65 -23.30 13.80 8.96
C ALA A 65 -21.90 14.26 9.41
N GLN A 66 -21.32 15.29 8.79
CA GLN A 66 -20.05 15.87 9.25
C GLN A 66 -20.18 16.60 10.59
N GLN A 67 -21.35 17.13 10.92
CA GLN A 67 -21.63 17.75 12.24
C GLN A 67 -21.51 16.73 13.37
N ASP A 68 -21.84 15.47 13.10
CA ASP A 68 -21.75 14.37 14.08
C ASP A 68 -20.36 13.71 14.16
N TRP A 69 -19.36 14.27 13.47
CA TRP A 69 -17.98 13.76 13.44
C TRP A 69 -17.86 12.27 13.05
N LEU A 70 -18.81 11.74 12.28
CA LEU A 70 -18.89 10.32 11.92
C LEU A 70 -17.61 9.78 11.24
N HIS A 71 -16.85 10.64 10.59
CA HIS A 71 -15.56 10.26 10.01
C HIS A 71 -14.55 9.73 11.04
N ARG A 72 -14.71 10.08 12.33
CA ARG A 72 -13.86 9.56 13.43
C ARG A 72 -14.07 8.06 13.67
N LEU A 73 -15.21 7.52 13.27
CA LEU A 73 -15.49 6.09 13.34
C LEU A 73 -14.80 5.29 12.23
N LEU A 74 -14.25 5.97 11.22
CA LEU A 74 -13.48 5.31 10.17
C LEU A 74 -12.07 4.97 10.66
N PRO A 75 -11.47 3.84 10.24
CA PRO A 75 -10.14 3.41 10.67
C PRO A 75 -9.04 4.47 10.47
N ARG A 76 -9.17 5.31 9.45
CA ARG A 76 -8.22 6.42 9.18
C ARG A 76 -8.64 7.76 9.75
N ALA A 77 -9.85 7.90 10.29
CA ALA A 77 -10.43 9.12 10.89
C ALA A 77 -10.24 10.42 10.07
N LYS A 78 -10.10 10.34 8.75
CA LYS A 78 -9.89 11.52 7.90
C LYS A 78 -11.16 12.33 7.79
N SER A 79 -11.10 13.64 8.06
CA SER A 79 -12.25 14.57 7.98
C SER A 79 -12.75 14.80 6.55
N ARG A 80 -11.94 14.52 5.54
CA ARG A 80 -12.30 14.64 4.13
C ARG A 80 -11.98 13.36 3.39
N ARG A 81 -12.90 12.96 2.51
CA ARG A 81 -12.66 11.86 1.59
C ARG A 81 -11.52 12.24 0.63
N GLY A 82 -10.50 11.40 0.54
CA GLY A 82 -9.47 11.57 -0.47
C GLY A 82 -10.13 11.56 -1.86
N ARG A 83 -9.74 12.48 -2.74
CA ARG A 83 -10.13 12.39 -4.14
C ARG A 83 -9.58 11.10 -4.71
N LEU A 84 -10.46 10.22 -5.19
CA LEU A 84 -10.10 9.16 -6.14
C LEU A 84 -9.75 9.87 -7.46
N GLY A 85 -8.61 10.50 -7.50
CA GLY A 85 -8.24 11.36 -8.60
C GLY A 85 -6.92 10.92 -9.18
N ARG A 86 -6.86 10.89 -10.47
CA ARG A 86 -5.76 10.78 -11.44
C ARG A 86 -4.43 11.48 -11.10
N ARG A 87 -4.20 11.92 -9.88
CA ARG A 87 -2.94 12.52 -9.43
C ARG A 87 -2.10 11.45 -8.77
N GLY A 88 -1.26 10.83 -9.56
CA GLY A 88 -0.26 9.88 -9.15
C GLY A 88 -0.37 8.62 -10.01
N GLY A 89 0.14 8.68 -11.23
CA GLY A 89 0.61 7.47 -11.88
C GLY A 89 1.59 6.79 -10.94
N SER A 90 1.66 5.45 -10.98
CA SER A 90 2.65 4.73 -10.19
C SER A 90 4.05 5.35 -10.43
N PRO A 91 4.83 5.64 -9.38
CA PRO A 91 6.22 6.07 -9.51
C PRO A 91 7.06 5.14 -10.41
N ALA A 92 6.61 3.90 -10.58
CA ALA A 92 7.21 2.93 -11.49
C ALA A 92 7.51 3.46 -12.89
N LYS A 93 6.67 4.37 -13.43
CA LYS A 93 6.90 5.00 -14.75
C LYS A 93 8.10 5.95 -14.77
N LEU A 94 8.55 6.42 -13.63
CA LEU A 94 9.69 7.34 -13.49
C LEU A 94 11.02 6.59 -13.34
N ILE A 95 10.98 5.28 -13.09
CA ILE A 95 12.16 4.44 -12.87
C ILE A 95 12.62 3.90 -14.23
N LYS A 96 13.77 4.38 -14.71
CA LYS A 96 14.41 3.89 -15.94
C LYS A 96 15.00 2.50 -15.73
N HIS A 97 15.11 1.72 -16.80
CA HIS A 97 15.74 0.38 -16.80
C HIS A 97 15.13 -0.60 -15.78
N ARG A 98 13.85 -0.42 -15.46
CA ARG A 98 13.12 -1.27 -14.54
C ARG A 98 12.94 -2.67 -15.12
N ARG A 99 13.38 -3.71 -14.38
CA ARG A 99 13.14 -5.13 -14.72
C ARG A 99 12.05 -5.68 -13.79
N PRO A 100 11.00 -6.33 -14.31
CA PRO A 100 9.94 -6.90 -13.50
C PRO A 100 10.42 -8.11 -12.70
N LEU A 101 9.72 -8.42 -11.61
CA LEU A 101 10.06 -9.54 -10.76
C LEU A 101 9.97 -10.89 -11.48
N THR A 102 9.18 -10.99 -12.53
CA THR A 102 9.03 -12.18 -13.39
C THR A 102 10.33 -12.57 -14.10
N GLU A 103 11.24 -11.63 -14.31
CA GLU A 103 12.55 -11.88 -14.91
C GLU A 103 13.62 -12.31 -13.86
N ARG A 104 13.27 -12.30 -12.58
CA ARG A 104 14.21 -12.66 -11.52
C ARG A 104 14.53 -14.17 -11.59
N PRO A 105 15.80 -14.58 -11.45
CA PRO A 105 16.19 -15.98 -11.46
C PRO A 105 15.40 -16.84 -10.46
N ALA A 106 14.99 -18.04 -10.88
CA ALA A 106 14.23 -18.97 -10.04
C ALA A 106 14.98 -19.33 -8.72
N ALA A 107 16.30 -19.37 -8.75
CA ALA A 107 17.13 -19.60 -7.56
C ALA A 107 16.92 -18.55 -6.45
N ALA A 108 16.40 -17.38 -6.78
CA ALA A 108 16.02 -16.38 -5.77
C ALA A 108 14.70 -16.74 -5.05
N LEU A 109 13.90 -17.69 -5.55
CA LEU A 109 12.60 -18.04 -4.97
C LEU A 109 12.74 -19.07 -3.84
N ASP A 110 13.58 -20.08 -4.03
CA ASP A 110 13.69 -21.20 -3.11
C ASP A 110 14.52 -20.91 -1.85
N ARG A 111 15.18 -19.75 -1.79
CA ARG A 111 16.01 -19.29 -0.66
C ARG A 111 17.16 -20.24 -0.28
N ARG A 112 17.56 -21.13 -1.16
CA ARG A 112 18.67 -22.08 -0.92
C ARG A 112 20.03 -21.50 -1.27
N GLN A 113 20.04 -20.51 -2.16
CA GLN A 113 21.26 -19.87 -2.63
C GLN A 113 21.43 -18.50 -1.99
N GLY A 114 22.59 -18.23 -1.42
CA GLY A 114 22.94 -16.90 -0.89
C GLY A 114 23.16 -15.85 -1.99
N GLY A 115 23.07 -14.59 -1.61
CA GLY A 115 23.32 -13.45 -2.50
C GLY A 115 22.07 -12.84 -3.13
N HIS A 116 20.88 -13.27 -2.73
CA HIS A 116 19.61 -12.70 -3.15
C HIS A 116 19.02 -11.81 -2.04
N TRP A 117 18.92 -10.51 -2.32
CA TRP A 117 18.59 -9.50 -1.34
C TRP A 117 17.23 -8.87 -1.59
N GLU A 118 16.63 -8.37 -0.53
CA GLU A 118 15.46 -7.48 -0.55
C GLU A 118 15.86 -6.16 0.13
N ALA A 119 15.39 -5.02 -0.37
CA ALA A 119 15.58 -3.75 0.30
C ALA A 119 14.29 -2.95 0.39
N ASP A 120 14.16 -2.21 1.50
CA ASP A 120 13.04 -1.32 1.77
C ASP A 120 13.47 -0.13 2.63
N LEU A 121 12.69 0.95 2.57
CA LEU A 121 12.87 2.11 3.44
C LEU A 121 11.79 2.16 4.52
N MET A 122 12.21 2.19 5.77
CA MET A 122 11.34 2.46 6.90
C MET A 122 11.36 3.94 7.25
N LEU A 123 10.16 4.55 7.25
CA LEU A 123 9.95 5.96 7.57
C LEU A 123 9.28 6.08 8.93
N PHE A 124 9.72 7.04 9.74
CA PHE A 124 9.14 7.33 11.04
C PHE A 124 8.23 8.55 10.98
N ARG A 125 7.05 8.46 11.59
CA ARG A 125 6.06 9.54 11.56
C ARG A 125 6.54 10.86 12.20
N LYS A 126 7.43 10.77 13.17
CA LYS A 126 7.88 11.92 13.99
C LYS A 126 9.37 12.24 13.82
N SER A 127 10.07 11.59 12.91
CA SER A 127 11.49 11.80 12.63
C SER A 127 11.70 11.99 11.14
N THR A 128 12.70 12.80 10.80
CA THR A 128 13.19 12.92 9.41
C THR A 128 14.11 11.78 9.03
N ASP A 129 14.57 11.00 10.00
CA ASP A 129 15.43 9.85 9.75
C ASP A 129 14.72 8.75 8.98
N VAL A 130 15.47 8.11 8.13
CA VAL A 130 15.04 7.00 7.31
C VAL A 130 15.96 5.83 7.57
N LEU A 131 15.42 4.64 7.73
CA LEU A 131 16.19 3.41 7.81
C LEU A 131 16.10 2.66 6.48
N LEU A 132 17.23 2.43 5.84
CA LEU A 132 17.36 1.48 4.75
C LEU A 132 17.59 0.09 5.35
N ILE A 133 16.64 -0.79 5.13
CA ILE A 133 16.69 -2.19 5.56
C ILE A 133 17.06 -3.03 4.35
N VAL A 134 18.09 -3.87 4.49
CA VAL A 134 18.56 -4.77 3.44
C VAL A 134 18.64 -6.16 4.00
N HIS A 135 17.84 -7.07 3.47
CA HIS A 135 17.67 -8.43 3.96
C HIS A 135 18.17 -9.46 2.95
N GLU A 136 19.01 -10.39 3.38
CA GLU A 136 19.45 -11.52 2.58
C GLU A 136 18.51 -12.71 2.76
N ARG A 137 17.99 -13.24 1.65
CA ARG A 137 16.83 -14.15 1.63
C ARG A 137 17.15 -15.55 2.16
N SER A 138 18.36 -16.05 1.98
CA SER A 138 18.78 -17.39 2.38
C SER A 138 19.19 -17.42 3.85
N SER A 139 20.17 -16.61 4.22
CA SER A 139 20.73 -16.53 5.58
C SER A 139 19.85 -15.75 6.55
N ARG A 140 18.88 -14.99 6.06
CA ARG A 140 18.07 -14.03 6.83
C ARG A 140 18.88 -12.90 7.48
N LEU A 141 20.10 -12.70 7.03
CA LEU A 141 20.92 -11.59 7.50
C LEU A 141 20.26 -10.26 7.14
N THR A 142 20.02 -9.44 8.14
CA THR A 142 19.45 -8.10 7.95
C THR A 142 20.48 -7.05 8.29
N ARG A 143 20.64 -6.08 7.41
CA ARG A 143 21.44 -4.87 7.62
C ARG A 143 20.53 -3.66 7.67
N ILE A 144 20.73 -2.80 8.65
CA ILE A 144 19.98 -1.58 8.84
C ILE A 144 20.97 -0.41 8.73
N ILE A 145 20.69 0.52 7.84
CA ILE A 145 21.52 1.69 7.58
C ILE A 145 20.66 2.94 7.79
N ARG A 146 21.05 3.78 8.74
CA ARG A 146 20.41 5.10 8.91
C ARG A 146 20.85 6.03 7.80
N GLN A 147 19.90 6.71 7.17
CA GLN A 147 20.15 7.73 6.16
C GLN A 147 19.34 9.00 6.44
N PRO A 148 19.85 10.18 6.07
CA PRO A 148 19.24 11.48 6.44
C PRO A 148 17.96 11.75 5.65
N ASP A 149 17.79 11.11 4.50
CA ASP A 149 16.69 11.35 3.58
C ASP A 149 16.36 10.08 2.79
N ARG A 150 15.33 10.17 1.95
CA ARG A 150 14.95 9.12 1.00
C ARG A 150 15.31 9.45 -0.45
N ALA A 151 16.33 10.26 -0.66
CA ALA A 151 16.76 10.61 -2.01
C ALA A 151 17.41 9.41 -2.71
N ALA A 152 17.18 9.29 -4.03
CA ALA A 152 17.73 8.20 -4.80
C ALA A 152 19.27 8.13 -4.79
N PRO A 153 20.04 9.26 -4.82
CA PRO A 153 21.48 9.22 -4.66
C PRO A 153 21.91 8.63 -3.31
N THR A 154 21.28 9.06 -2.20
CA THR A 154 21.61 8.60 -0.85
C THR A 154 21.36 7.09 -0.72
N THR A 155 20.23 6.60 -1.19
CA THR A 155 19.88 5.18 -1.17
C THR A 155 20.86 4.37 -2.04
N ARG A 156 21.16 4.85 -3.26
CA ARG A 156 22.13 4.22 -4.15
C ARG A 156 23.51 4.11 -3.50
N ASP A 157 24.02 5.17 -2.88
CA ASP A 157 25.34 5.20 -2.26
C ASP A 157 25.45 4.25 -1.08
N ASN A 158 24.40 4.16 -0.25
CA ASN A 158 24.36 3.22 0.86
C ASN A 158 24.34 1.76 0.38
N LEU A 159 23.52 1.44 -0.62
CA LEU A 159 23.50 0.11 -1.23
C LEU A 159 24.83 -0.22 -1.91
N ALA A 160 25.41 0.70 -2.66
CA ALA A 160 26.70 0.49 -3.32
C ALA A 160 27.81 0.20 -2.32
N ARG A 161 27.90 0.97 -1.22
CA ARG A 161 28.88 0.73 -0.13
C ARG A 161 28.68 -0.61 0.55
N LEU A 162 27.42 -1.02 0.78
CA LEU A 162 27.11 -2.31 1.36
C LEU A 162 27.58 -3.44 0.44
N PHE A 163 27.17 -3.42 -0.81
CA PHE A 163 27.46 -4.47 -1.77
C PHE A 163 28.94 -4.53 -2.16
N ALA A 164 29.67 -3.42 -2.16
CA ALA A 164 31.10 -3.39 -2.44
C ALA A 164 31.93 -4.24 -1.43
N ARG A 165 31.43 -4.39 -0.20
CA ARG A 165 32.08 -5.17 0.87
C ARG A 165 31.79 -6.67 0.81
N LEU A 166 30.89 -7.10 -0.07
CA LEU A 166 30.50 -8.49 -0.20
C LEU A 166 31.24 -9.18 -1.35
N PRO A 167 31.53 -10.48 -1.24
CA PRO A 167 32.06 -11.23 -2.38
C PRO A 167 31.07 -11.30 -3.53
N ALA A 168 31.55 -11.54 -4.74
CA ALA A 168 30.71 -11.58 -5.95
C ALA A 168 29.58 -12.62 -5.84
N THR A 169 29.85 -13.76 -5.19
CA THR A 169 28.88 -14.82 -4.93
C THR A 169 27.69 -14.39 -4.07
N MET A 170 27.86 -13.33 -3.28
CA MET A 170 26.84 -12.74 -2.42
C MET A 170 26.19 -11.47 -3.00
N ARG A 171 26.45 -11.16 -4.28
CA ARG A 171 25.91 -9.98 -4.99
C ARG A 171 25.15 -10.40 -6.25
N ARG A 172 24.14 -11.26 -6.10
CA ARG A 172 23.41 -11.82 -7.25
C ARG A 172 22.24 -10.94 -7.67
N THR A 173 21.26 -10.79 -6.81
CA THR A 173 20.03 -9.99 -7.13
C THR A 173 19.61 -9.15 -5.94
N LEU A 174 18.98 -8.01 -6.25
CA LEU A 174 18.31 -7.14 -5.30
C LEU A 174 16.86 -6.94 -5.73
N THR A 175 15.92 -7.24 -4.84
CA THR A 175 14.49 -6.99 -5.04
C THR A 175 14.09 -5.73 -4.29
N ILE A 176 13.46 -4.79 -4.98
CA ILE A 176 13.04 -3.48 -4.46
C ILE A 176 11.62 -3.16 -4.91
N ASP A 177 11.01 -2.20 -4.25
CA ASP A 177 9.71 -1.67 -4.65
C ASP A 177 9.82 -0.57 -5.71
N ASN A 178 8.66 -0.01 -6.12
CA ASN A 178 8.58 1.03 -7.13
C ASN A 178 8.72 2.45 -6.55
N GLY A 179 9.37 2.62 -5.41
CA GLY A 179 9.64 3.91 -4.81
C GLY A 179 10.64 4.74 -5.62
N THR A 180 10.49 6.07 -5.61
CA THR A 180 11.38 6.99 -6.32
C THR A 180 12.81 7.00 -5.78
N GLU A 181 13.00 6.60 -4.55
CA GLU A 181 14.30 6.36 -3.91
C GLU A 181 15.14 5.30 -4.62
N ASN A 182 14.49 4.42 -5.37
CA ASN A 182 15.12 3.36 -6.15
C ASN A 182 15.43 3.79 -7.59
N ALA A 183 15.21 5.05 -7.97
CA ALA A 183 15.34 5.52 -9.35
C ALA A 183 16.76 5.41 -9.92
N ARG A 184 17.80 5.32 -9.08
CA ARG A 184 19.20 5.16 -9.49
C ARG A 184 19.74 3.73 -9.32
N HIS A 185 18.86 2.73 -9.26
CA HIS A 185 19.23 1.32 -9.09
C HIS A 185 20.19 0.78 -10.16
N TYR A 186 20.09 1.30 -11.40
CA TYR A 186 20.91 0.86 -12.53
C TYR A 186 22.41 1.22 -12.39
N GLU A 187 22.76 2.07 -11.41
CA GLU A 187 24.14 2.40 -11.06
C GLU A 187 24.75 1.38 -10.07
N LEU A 188 23.95 0.47 -9.53
CA LEU A 188 24.42 -0.59 -8.64
C LEU A 188 25.06 -1.73 -9.42
N ARG A 189 26.13 -2.32 -8.87
CA ARG A 189 26.79 -3.50 -9.44
C ARG A 189 26.13 -4.81 -8.99
N ILE A 190 24.80 -4.84 -9.08
CA ILE A 190 23.96 -5.99 -8.73
C ILE A 190 22.71 -5.95 -9.60
N GLU A 191 22.22 -7.10 -10.04
CA GLU A 191 20.97 -7.16 -10.80
C GLU A 191 19.78 -6.77 -9.94
N THR A 192 18.96 -5.81 -10.41
CA THR A 192 17.82 -5.28 -9.67
C THR A 192 16.49 -5.65 -10.31
N PHE A 193 15.55 -6.10 -9.49
CA PHE A 193 14.20 -6.50 -9.89
C PHE A 193 13.16 -5.77 -9.05
N PHE A 194 12.06 -5.40 -9.68
CA PHE A 194 11.02 -4.59 -9.06
C PHE A 194 9.75 -5.41 -8.81
N CYS A 195 9.22 -5.29 -7.61
CA CYS A 195 7.91 -5.83 -7.28
C CYS A 195 6.82 -5.23 -8.16
N ASP A 196 5.71 -5.94 -8.29
CA ASP A 196 4.51 -5.39 -8.90
C ASP A 196 3.93 -4.28 -8.03
N VAL A 197 3.22 -3.36 -8.66
CA VAL A 197 2.60 -2.25 -7.94
C VAL A 197 1.53 -2.80 -6.97
N HIS A 198 1.56 -2.34 -5.73
CA HIS A 198 0.65 -2.78 -4.67
C HIS A 198 0.75 -4.27 -4.29
N SER A 199 1.93 -4.87 -4.43
CA SER A 199 2.19 -6.28 -4.13
C SER A 199 3.25 -6.47 -3.03
N PRO A 200 2.99 -6.02 -1.77
CA PRO A 200 3.96 -6.08 -0.67
C PRO A 200 4.43 -7.52 -0.39
N TRP A 201 3.55 -8.50 -0.46
CA TRP A 201 3.90 -9.91 -0.24
C TRP A 201 5.06 -10.45 -1.10
N GLN A 202 5.44 -9.74 -2.16
CA GLN A 202 6.58 -10.11 -2.99
C GLN A 202 7.95 -9.85 -2.34
N LYS A 203 7.97 -9.08 -1.23
CA LYS A 203 9.13 -8.85 -0.35
C LYS A 203 8.94 -9.49 1.04
N GLY A 204 8.35 -10.65 1.10
CA GLY A 204 7.95 -11.31 2.35
C GLY A 204 9.09 -11.71 3.30
N GLY A 205 10.33 -11.33 3.04
CA GLY A 205 11.46 -11.47 3.96
C GLY A 205 11.68 -10.23 4.83
N ILE A 206 11.20 -9.06 4.36
CA ILE A 206 11.47 -7.76 4.98
C ILE A 206 10.21 -7.13 5.61
N GLU A 207 9.02 -7.63 5.27
CA GLU A 207 7.71 -7.19 5.81
C GLU A 207 7.29 -7.93 7.08
#